data_6b75c91b47569cc98485718834688d8e
#
_entry.id   6b75c91b47569cc98485718834688d8e
#
_cell.length_a   1.000
_cell.length_b   1.000
_cell.length_c   1.000
_cell.angle_alpha   90.00
_cell.angle_beta   90.00
_cell.angle_gamma   90.00
#
_symmetry.space_group_name_H-M   'P 1'
#
loop_
_entity.id
_entity.type
_entity.pdbx_description
1 polymer ?
#
loop_
_entity_poly.entity_id
_entity_poly.type
_entity_poly.pdbx_seq_one_letter_code
_entity_poly.pdbx_strand_id
1 'polypeptide(L)'
;RNRIPEVDVGKILSGFGGGGHSYAASAKVDNQTLAQVEMKLIERLQKEVKSIQIANLLMASPAITIEPHITCKIAGNLMTRYNINSLLVVDKNKNSYEGYITRQIIEKTVHHNLSHLPVTEYMNSEARYISSHADVSQIENIIIEKKHRILPVIDNGWIKGDITRTDLLNYLVQHNKTIKR
;
A
#
# COMPACT_ATOMS: atom_id res chain seq x y z
N ARG A 1 10.69 9.78 26.26
CA ARG A 1 10.61 11.04 25.50
C ARG A 1 10.09 10.76 24.09
N ASN A 2 9.24 11.62 23.61
CA ASN A 2 8.58 11.51 22.31
C ASN A 2 9.13 12.56 21.33
N ARG A 3 9.24 12.16 20.05
CA ARG A 3 9.62 13.04 18.93
C ARG A 3 8.56 13.06 17.82
N ILE A 4 7.43 12.37 18.03
CA ILE A 4 6.31 12.31 17.07
C ILE A 4 5.26 13.33 17.51
N PRO A 5 5.05 14.44 16.80
CA PRO A 5 4.19 15.54 17.25
C PRO A 5 2.75 15.13 17.56
N GLU A 6 2.22 14.14 16.82
CA GLU A 6 0.84 13.67 16.92
C GLU A 6 0.59 12.74 18.12
N VAL A 7 1.65 12.29 18.79
CA VAL A 7 1.57 11.35 19.93
C VAL A 7 1.73 12.08 21.24
N ASP A 8 0.81 11.88 22.15
CA ASP A 8 0.87 12.40 23.54
C ASP A 8 1.28 11.28 24.50
N VAL A 9 2.58 11.25 24.89
CA VAL A 9 3.07 10.24 25.83
C VAL A 9 2.56 10.43 27.25
N GLY A 10 2.16 11.65 27.62
CA GLY A 10 1.49 11.91 28.90
C GLY A 10 0.17 11.17 28.99
N LYS A 11 -0.64 11.25 27.93
CA LYS A 11 -1.90 10.54 27.81
C LYS A 11 -1.73 9.02 27.76
N ILE A 12 -0.71 8.53 27.05
CA ILE A 12 -0.40 7.10 27.01
C ILE A 12 -0.05 6.57 28.41
N LEU A 13 0.84 7.26 29.12
CA LEU A 13 1.34 6.80 30.41
C LEU A 13 0.38 7.07 31.57
N SER A 14 -0.59 7.98 31.42
CA SER A 14 -1.68 8.15 32.42
C SER A 14 -2.49 6.85 32.58
N GLY A 15 -2.61 6.06 31.54
CA GLY A 15 -3.27 4.74 31.63
C GLY A 15 -2.45 3.66 32.34
N PHE A 16 -1.22 3.96 32.75
CA PHE A 16 -0.38 3.13 33.60
C PHE A 16 -0.20 3.74 35.01
N GLY A 17 -1.07 4.68 35.39
CA GLY A 17 -0.95 5.39 36.66
C GLY A 17 0.16 6.45 36.70
N GLY A 18 0.73 6.77 35.55
CA GLY A 18 1.74 7.82 35.40
C GLY A 18 1.18 9.13 34.86
N GLY A 19 2.05 9.98 34.36
CA GLY A 19 1.69 11.26 33.74
C GLY A 19 2.92 12.03 33.26
N GLY A 20 2.66 13.22 32.73
CA GLY A 20 3.68 14.10 32.19
C GLY A 20 3.12 14.98 31.09
N HIS A 21 4.02 15.47 30.26
CA HIS A 21 3.70 16.29 29.08
C HIS A 21 3.62 15.45 27.82
N SER A 22 3.06 16.01 26.74
CA SER A 22 2.95 15.32 25.44
C SER A 22 4.28 14.80 24.88
N TYR A 23 5.39 15.42 25.21
CA TYR A 23 6.74 15.07 24.75
C TYR A 23 7.58 14.29 25.77
N ALA A 24 7.18 14.26 27.06
CA ALA A 24 7.90 13.54 28.08
C ALA A 24 6.98 13.15 29.26
N ALA A 25 6.95 11.87 29.59
CA ALA A 25 6.14 11.35 30.66
C ALA A 25 6.83 10.17 31.35
N SER A 26 6.37 9.81 32.55
CA SER A 26 6.82 8.65 33.30
C SER A 26 5.65 7.95 33.99
N ALA A 27 5.79 6.66 34.21
CA ALA A 27 4.88 5.86 35.01
C ALA A 27 5.66 4.88 35.88
N LYS A 28 5.19 4.63 37.11
CA LYS A 28 5.65 3.53 37.94
C LYS A 28 4.54 2.48 37.94
N VAL A 29 4.84 1.29 37.54
CA VAL A 29 3.86 0.20 37.43
C VAL A 29 4.21 -0.86 38.46
N ASP A 30 3.31 -1.08 39.43
CA ASP A 30 3.45 -2.10 40.46
C ASP A 30 2.56 -3.32 40.07
N ASN A 31 2.93 -4.51 40.59
CA ASN A 31 2.18 -5.76 40.44
C ASN A 31 1.99 -6.27 39.02
N GLN A 32 2.87 -5.90 38.07
CA GLN A 32 2.88 -6.42 36.70
C GLN A 32 4.31 -6.82 36.31
N THR A 33 4.43 -7.85 35.50
CA THR A 33 5.73 -8.24 34.94
C THR A 33 6.12 -7.27 33.81
N LEU A 34 7.43 -7.18 33.52
CA LEU A 34 7.93 -6.35 32.42
C LEU A 34 7.24 -6.70 31.10
N ALA A 35 7.07 -7.99 30.79
CA ALA A 35 6.42 -8.45 29.56
C ALA A 35 4.94 -8.00 29.47
N GLN A 36 4.21 -7.98 30.60
CA GLN A 36 2.83 -7.50 30.62
C GLN A 36 2.75 -5.99 30.38
N VAL A 37 3.66 -5.23 30.97
CA VAL A 37 3.72 -3.78 30.77
C VAL A 37 4.10 -3.44 29.32
N GLU A 38 5.09 -4.12 28.78
CA GLU A 38 5.55 -3.96 27.39
C GLU A 38 4.42 -4.25 26.39
N MET A 39 3.72 -5.36 26.55
CA MET A 39 2.60 -5.72 25.68
C MET A 39 1.48 -4.67 25.71
N LYS A 40 1.08 -4.21 26.91
CA LYS A 40 0.08 -3.15 27.06
C LYS A 40 0.52 -1.81 26.50
N LEU A 41 1.82 -1.49 26.63
CA LEU A 41 2.38 -0.26 26.09
C LEU A 41 2.39 -0.29 24.56
N ILE A 42 2.81 -1.40 23.94
CA ILE A 42 2.78 -1.58 22.48
C ILE A 42 1.35 -1.46 21.97
N GLU A 43 0.37 -2.12 22.62
CA GLU A 43 -1.02 -2.04 22.21
C GLU A 43 -1.57 -0.59 22.26
N ARG A 44 -1.21 0.17 23.28
CA ARG A 44 -1.60 1.58 23.39
C ARG A 44 -0.91 2.46 22.35
N LEU A 45 0.39 2.25 22.14
CA LEU A 45 1.14 2.96 21.11
C LEU A 45 0.54 2.71 19.71
N GLN A 46 0.15 1.48 19.40
CA GLN A 46 -0.51 1.16 18.13
C GLN A 46 -1.86 1.87 17.94
N LYS A 47 -2.58 2.15 19.05
CA LYS A 47 -3.85 2.91 19.00
C LYS A 47 -3.65 4.41 18.88
N GLU A 48 -2.62 4.96 19.50
CA GLU A 48 -2.36 6.42 19.54
C GLU A 48 -1.48 6.90 18.38
N VAL A 49 -0.54 6.06 17.94
CA VAL A 49 0.24 6.36 16.74
C VAL A 49 -0.68 6.13 15.54
N LYS A 50 -1.26 7.20 15.02
CA LYS A 50 -1.97 7.14 13.74
C LYS A 50 -0.98 6.65 12.70
N SER A 51 -1.28 5.52 12.09
CA SER A 51 -0.48 5.03 10.97
C SER A 51 -0.41 6.12 9.92
N ILE A 52 0.81 6.47 9.49
CA ILE A 52 1.02 7.50 8.49
C ILE A 52 0.30 7.04 7.23
N GLN A 53 -0.63 7.86 6.74
CA GLN A 53 -1.33 7.63 5.49
C GLN A 53 -0.33 7.77 4.36
N ILE A 54 0.21 6.67 3.90
CA ILE A 54 1.33 6.70 2.95
C ILE A 54 0.93 6.42 1.51
N ALA A 55 -0.28 5.90 1.26
CA ALA A 55 -0.70 5.58 -0.10
C ALA A 55 -0.57 6.78 -1.04
N ASN A 56 -0.98 7.97 -0.58
CA ASN A 56 -0.84 9.21 -1.36
C ASN A 56 0.62 9.62 -1.60
N LEU A 57 1.55 9.22 -0.73
CA LEU A 57 2.98 9.51 -0.88
C LEU A 57 3.70 8.50 -1.78
N LEU A 58 3.20 7.26 -1.81
CA LEU A 58 3.83 6.17 -2.57
C LEU A 58 3.31 6.05 -4.00
N MET A 59 2.06 6.46 -4.26
CA MET A 59 1.45 6.23 -5.55
C MET A 59 2.13 7.00 -6.67
N ALA A 60 2.34 6.34 -7.80
CA ALA A 60 2.58 7.00 -9.08
C ALA A 60 1.26 7.58 -9.60
N SER A 61 1.28 8.84 -10.04
CA SER A 61 0.09 9.53 -10.54
C SER A 61 0.44 10.38 -11.76
N PRO A 62 -0.41 10.37 -12.82
CA PRO A 62 -1.60 9.53 -12.98
C PRO A 62 -1.26 8.07 -13.27
N ALA A 63 -2.15 7.14 -12.88
CA ALA A 63 -2.04 5.73 -13.27
C ALA A 63 -2.22 5.55 -14.79
N ILE A 64 -1.46 4.63 -15.37
CA ILE A 64 -1.63 4.27 -16.78
C ILE A 64 -2.64 3.13 -16.87
N THR A 65 -3.75 3.40 -17.56
CA THR A 65 -4.87 2.48 -17.68
C THR A 65 -5.12 2.07 -19.12
N ILE A 66 -5.72 0.90 -19.33
CA ILE A 66 -6.20 0.42 -20.63
C ILE A 66 -7.65 -0.07 -20.51
N GLU A 67 -8.34 -0.11 -21.64
CA GLU A 67 -9.69 -0.65 -21.69
C GLU A 67 -9.71 -2.17 -21.85
N PRO A 68 -10.78 -2.86 -21.40
CA PRO A 68 -10.87 -4.33 -21.39
C PRO A 68 -10.69 -4.99 -22.74
N HIS A 69 -11.14 -4.33 -23.83
CA HIS A 69 -11.08 -4.84 -25.20
C HIS A 69 -9.70 -4.71 -25.89
N ILE A 70 -8.77 -3.99 -25.26
CA ILE A 70 -7.42 -3.80 -25.81
C ILE A 70 -6.71 -5.14 -25.89
N THR A 71 -6.01 -5.39 -27.01
CA THR A 71 -5.26 -6.64 -27.19
C THR A 71 -4.00 -6.68 -26.34
N CYS A 72 -3.57 -7.90 -25.98
CA CYS A 72 -2.32 -8.12 -25.24
C CYS A 72 -1.11 -7.53 -25.98
N LYS A 73 -1.10 -7.54 -27.34
CA LYS A 73 -0.06 -6.90 -28.14
C LYS A 73 0.02 -5.39 -27.88
N ILE A 74 -1.11 -4.70 -27.90
CA ILE A 74 -1.16 -3.24 -27.63
C ILE A 74 -0.74 -2.96 -26.18
N ALA A 75 -1.21 -3.74 -25.23
CA ALA A 75 -0.82 -3.62 -23.84
C ALA A 75 0.70 -3.78 -23.64
N GLY A 76 1.31 -4.75 -24.31
CA GLY A 76 2.76 -4.96 -24.32
C GLY A 76 3.55 -3.78 -24.90
N ASN A 77 3.08 -3.20 -25.98
CA ASN A 77 3.68 -2.01 -26.59
C ASN A 77 3.61 -0.80 -25.64
N LEU A 78 2.48 -0.61 -24.94
CA LEU A 78 2.34 0.44 -23.94
C LEU A 78 3.30 0.23 -22.76
N MET A 79 3.39 -1.00 -22.23
CA MET A 79 4.34 -1.32 -21.17
C MET A 79 5.79 -1.01 -21.56
N THR A 80 6.15 -1.29 -22.82
CA THR A 80 7.49 -1.00 -23.36
C THR A 80 7.70 0.50 -23.50
N ARG A 81 6.72 1.21 -24.06
CA ARG A 81 6.79 2.66 -24.30
C ARG A 81 6.95 3.46 -23.00
N TYR A 82 6.22 3.06 -21.94
CA TYR A 82 6.23 3.75 -20.64
C TYR A 82 7.22 3.14 -19.64
N ASN A 83 7.95 2.10 -20.04
CA ASN A 83 8.89 1.37 -19.18
C ASN A 83 8.25 0.87 -17.87
N ILE A 84 7.04 0.32 -17.96
CA ILE A 84 6.28 -0.22 -16.83
C ILE A 84 6.04 -1.71 -16.97
N ASN A 85 5.77 -2.39 -15.86
CA ASN A 85 5.61 -3.85 -15.80
C ASN A 85 4.18 -4.32 -15.57
N SER A 86 3.24 -3.40 -15.43
CA SER A 86 1.82 -3.69 -15.23
C SER A 86 0.96 -2.52 -15.70
N LEU A 87 -0.29 -2.84 -16.08
CA LEU A 87 -1.31 -1.88 -16.49
C LEU A 87 -2.61 -2.20 -15.77
N LEU A 88 -3.32 -1.16 -15.33
CA LEU A 88 -4.66 -1.29 -14.79
C LEU A 88 -5.67 -1.39 -15.95
N VAL A 89 -6.63 -2.30 -15.81
CA VAL A 89 -7.72 -2.50 -16.77
C VAL A 89 -8.98 -1.82 -16.22
N VAL A 90 -9.51 -0.85 -16.97
CA VAL A 90 -10.62 0.01 -16.54
C VAL A 90 -11.66 0.09 -17.65
N ASP A 91 -12.90 -0.25 -17.32
CA ASP A 91 -14.03 0.00 -18.21
C ASP A 91 -14.48 1.47 -18.04
N LYS A 92 -14.14 2.31 -18.98
CA LYS A 92 -14.48 3.74 -18.93
C LYS A 92 -15.99 4.00 -19.01
N ASN A 93 -16.77 3.12 -19.66
CA ASN A 93 -18.22 3.28 -19.80
C ASN A 93 -18.92 3.05 -18.46
N LYS A 94 -18.41 2.10 -17.67
CA LYS A 94 -18.94 1.78 -16.33
C LYS A 94 -18.20 2.54 -15.23
N ASN A 95 -17.10 3.23 -15.55
CA ASN A 95 -16.17 3.82 -14.59
C ASN A 95 -15.73 2.82 -13.52
N SER A 96 -15.41 1.59 -13.95
CA SER A 96 -15.07 0.48 -13.04
C SER A 96 -13.67 -0.05 -13.29
N TYR A 97 -12.94 -0.28 -12.20
CA TYR A 97 -11.69 -1.01 -12.22
C TYR A 97 -11.98 -2.52 -12.32
N GLU A 98 -11.53 -3.15 -13.39
CA GLU A 98 -11.82 -4.56 -13.71
C GLU A 98 -10.68 -5.51 -13.29
N GLY A 99 -9.45 -5.00 -13.14
CA GLY A 99 -8.30 -5.80 -12.82
C GLY A 99 -6.99 -5.24 -13.39
N TYR A 100 -5.98 -6.05 -13.47
CA TYR A 100 -4.68 -5.65 -14.00
C TYR A 100 -4.02 -6.75 -14.83
N ILE A 101 -3.13 -6.33 -15.74
CA ILE A 101 -2.30 -7.26 -16.52
C ILE A 101 -0.82 -6.92 -16.31
N THR A 102 0.03 -7.95 -16.28
CA THR A 102 1.48 -7.80 -16.06
C THR A 102 2.28 -8.12 -17.31
N ARG A 103 3.50 -7.57 -17.40
CA ARG A 103 4.46 -7.87 -18.48
C ARG A 103 4.70 -9.38 -18.62
N GLN A 104 4.84 -10.10 -17.50
CA GLN A 104 5.04 -11.54 -17.50
C GLN A 104 3.90 -12.30 -18.18
N ILE A 105 2.65 -11.85 -18.00
CA ILE A 105 1.48 -12.45 -18.68
C ILE A 105 1.52 -12.11 -20.17
N ILE A 106 1.82 -10.86 -20.52
CA ILE A 106 1.96 -10.43 -21.93
C ILE A 106 3.03 -11.26 -22.65
N GLU A 107 4.20 -11.46 -22.06
CA GLU A 107 5.27 -12.27 -22.64
C GLU A 107 4.80 -13.72 -22.90
N LYS A 108 4.03 -14.31 -21.99
CA LYS A 108 3.42 -15.63 -22.21
C LYS A 108 2.45 -15.62 -23.40
N THR A 109 1.59 -14.59 -23.51
CA THR A 109 0.66 -14.50 -24.66
C THR A 109 1.40 -14.36 -25.98
N VAL A 110 2.51 -13.64 -26.02
CA VAL A 110 3.37 -13.53 -27.21
C VAL A 110 4.00 -14.89 -27.55
N HIS A 111 4.57 -15.56 -26.55
CA HIS A 111 5.20 -16.88 -26.75
C HIS A 111 4.23 -17.93 -27.32
N HIS A 112 2.97 -17.88 -26.91
CA HIS A 112 1.94 -18.81 -27.37
C HIS A 112 1.13 -18.30 -28.60
N ASN A 113 1.55 -17.20 -29.24
CA ASN A 113 0.84 -16.58 -30.36
C ASN A 113 -0.60 -16.12 -30.06
N LEU A 114 -0.88 -15.78 -28.80
CA LEU A 114 -2.18 -15.35 -28.28
C LEU A 114 -2.27 -13.83 -28.05
N SER A 115 -1.25 -13.08 -28.46
CA SER A 115 -1.16 -11.63 -28.22
C SER A 115 -2.22 -10.79 -28.94
N HIS A 116 -2.94 -11.39 -29.91
CA HIS A 116 -4.06 -10.76 -30.62
C HIS A 116 -5.36 -10.76 -29.82
N LEU A 117 -5.46 -11.55 -28.75
CA LEU A 117 -6.64 -11.64 -27.89
C LEU A 117 -6.71 -10.45 -26.91
N PRO A 118 -7.92 -10.10 -26.45
CA PRO A 118 -8.11 -9.00 -25.50
C PRO A 118 -7.48 -9.32 -24.12
N VAL A 119 -7.10 -8.27 -23.40
CA VAL A 119 -6.46 -8.43 -22.08
C VAL A 119 -7.35 -9.10 -21.05
N THR A 120 -8.68 -9.03 -21.20
CA THR A 120 -9.66 -9.69 -20.33
C THR A 120 -9.50 -11.21 -20.24
N GLU A 121 -8.96 -11.85 -21.28
CA GLU A 121 -8.73 -13.30 -21.31
C GLU A 121 -7.59 -13.74 -20.36
N TYR A 122 -6.70 -12.81 -19.99
CA TYR A 122 -5.45 -13.16 -19.30
C TYR A 122 -5.16 -12.27 -18.10
N MET A 123 -5.89 -11.19 -17.90
CA MET A 123 -5.69 -10.29 -16.76
C MET A 123 -6.02 -10.97 -15.43
N ASN A 124 -5.44 -10.46 -14.36
CA ASN A 124 -5.92 -10.78 -13.03
C ASN A 124 -7.17 -9.93 -12.76
N SER A 125 -8.32 -10.57 -12.64
CA SER A 125 -9.62 -9.93 -12.37
C SER A 125 -9.94 -9.78 -10.88
N GLU A 126 -9.02 -10.13 -9.98
CA GLU A 126 -9.16 -9.84 -8.56
C GLU A 126 -8.95 -8.33 -8.33
N ALA A 127 -10.02 -7.57 -8.44
CA ALA A 127 -10.03 -6.11 -8.43
C ALA A 127 -9.88 -5.53 -7.01
N ARG A 128 -8.69 -5.67 -6.42
CA ARG A 128 -8.36 -5.05 -5.12
C ARG A 128 -7.84 -3.64 -5.33
N TYR A 129 -8.26 -2.74 -4.44
CA TYR A 129 -7.80 -1.34 -4.43
C TYR A 129 -7.73 -0.81 -2.99
N ILE A 130 -7.13 0.34 -2.83
CA ILE A 130 -7.05 1.07 -1.55
C ILE A 130 -7.44 2.54 -1.76
N SER A 131 -7.73 3.23 -0.66
CA SER A 131 -7.87 4.69 -0.69
C SER A 131 -6.51 5.39 -0.57
N SER A 132 -6.44 6.67 -0.94
CA SER A 132 -5.24 7.50 -0.75
C SER A 132 -4.83 7.64 0.72
N HIS A 133 -5.75 7.34 1.64
CA HIS A 133 -5.53 7.40 3.08
C HIS A 133 -5.05 6.09 3.69
N ALA A 134 -4.82 5.06 2.86
CA ALA A 134 -4.36 3.77 3.35
C ALA A 134 -2.95 3.86 3.97
N ASP A 135 -2.74 3.08 5.01
CA ASP A 135 -1.46 2.96 5.70
C ASP A 135 -0.56 1.88 5.08
N VAL A 136 0.68 1.81 5.55
CA VAL A 136 1.66 0.84 5.05
C VAL A 136 1.22 -0.59 5.26
N SER A 137 0.59 -0.91 6.38
CA SER A 137 0.17 -2.29 6.72
C SER A 137 -0.91 -2.79 5.77
N GLN A 138 -1.84 -1.92 5.36
CA GLN A 138 -2.85 -2.23 4.37
C GLN A 138 -2.24 -2.52 3.00
N ILE A 139 -1.25 -1.70 2.59
CA ILE A 139 -0.51 -1.88 1.32
C ILE A 139 0.29 -3.18 1.36
N GLU A 140 1.04 -3.45 2.45
CA GLU A 140 1.82 -4.67 2.65
C GLU A 140 0.95 -5.91 2.58
N ASN A 141 -0.19 -5.91 3.26
CA ASN A 141 -1.11 -7.05 3.25
C ASN A 141 -1.52 -7.43 1.83
N ILE A 142 -1.85 -6.46 0.98
CA ILE A 142 -2.31 -6.73 -0.38
C ILE A 142 -1.14 -7.08 -1.30
N ILE A 143 -0.06 -6.30 -1.27
CA ILE A 143 1.07 -6.49 -2.20
C ILE A 143 1.92 -7.71 -1.82
N ILE A 144 2.20 -7.92 -0.54
CA ILE A 144 3.08 -8.98 -0.08
C ILE A 144 2.29 -10.26 0.20
N GLU A 145 1.32 -10.20 1.12
CA GLU A 145 0.57 -11.38 1.57
C GLU A 145 -0.36 -11.93 0.49
N LYS A 146 -1.09 -11.05 -0.22
CA LYS A 146 -1.97 -11.45 -1.32
C LYS A 146 -1.27 -11.51 -2.69
N LYS A 147 0.04 -11.19 -2.74
CA LYS A 147 0.90 -11.27 -3.93
C LYS A 147 0.44 -10.43 -5.12
N HIS A 148 -0.27 -9.32 -4.88
CA HIS A 148 -0.64 -8.39 -5.94
C HIS A 148 0.61 -7.66 -6.47
N ARG A 149 0.65 -7.46 -7.80
CA ARG A 149 1.80 -6.81 -8.46
C ARG A 149 1.67 -5.30 -8.53
N ILE A 150 0.43 -4.83 -8.62
CA ILE A 150 0.05 -3.43 -8.69
C ILE A 150 -1.23 -3.24 -7.91
N LEU A 151 -1.36 -2.11 -7.24
CA LEU A 151 -2.49 -1.79 -6.38
C LEU A 151 -2.98 -0.39 -6.73
N PRO A 152 -4.15 -0.26 -7.38
CA PRO A 152 -4.71 1.06 -7.67
C PRO A 152 -5.16 1.76 -6.40
N VAL A 153 -4.95 3.07 -6.39
CA VAL A 153 -5.45 3.98 -5.37
C VAL A 153 -6.72 4.64 -5.91
N ILE A 154 -7.85 4.37 -5.28
CA ILE A 154 -9.18 4.82 -5.73
C ILE A 154 -9.88 5.58 -4.62
N ASP A 155 -10.26 6.82 -4.90
CA ASP A 155 -11.09 7.63 -4.01
C ASP A 155 -12.35 8.08 -4.75
N ASN A 156 -13.50 7.93 -4.10
CA ASN A 156 -14.81 8.32 -4.64
C ASN A 156 -15.09 7.76 -6.06
N GLY A 157 -14.63 6.51 -6.33
CA GLY A 157 -14.78 5.86 -7.62
C GLY A 157 -13.76 6.31 -8.69
N TRP A 158 -12.83 7.23 -8.37
CA TRP A 158 -11.81 7.72 -9.30
C TRP A 158 -10.44 7.17 -8.99
N ILE A 159 -9.76 6.65 -10.01
CA ILE A 159 -8.35 6.22 -9.88
C ILE A 159 -7.47 7.46 -9.76
N LYS A 160 -6.76 7.58 -8.65
CA LYS A 160 -5.79 8.65 -8.35
C LYS A 160 -4.38 8.31 -8.82
N GLY A 161 -4.03 7.05 -8.70
CA GLY A 161 -2.70 6.54 -9.04
C GLY A 161 -2.63 5.03 -8.83
N ASP A 162 -1.42 4.51 -8.82
CA ASP A 162 -1.15 3.11 -8.49
C ASP A 162 0.13 2.97 -7.67
N ILE A 163 0.19 1.90 -6.90
CA ILE A 163 1.36 1.52 -6.10
C ILE A 163 1.83 0.16 -6.56
N THR A 164 3.10 0.05 -6.90
CA THR A 164 3.72 -1.23 -7.25
C THR A 164 4.48 -1.81 -6.05
N ARG A 165 4.86 -3.09 -6.18
CA ARG A 165 5.74 -3.72 -5.19
C ARG A 165 7.08 -2.99 -5.04
N THR A 166 7.60 -2.41 -6.11
CA THR A 166 8.86 -1.66 -6.09
C THR A 166 8.75 -0.39 -5.25
N ASP A 167 7.64 0.34 -5.36
CA ASP A 167 7.40 1.56 -4.58
C ASP A 167 7.35 1.24 -3.09
N LEU A 168 6.63 0.19 -2.71
CA LEU A 168 6.56 -0.27 -1.33
C LEU A 168 7.96 -0.68 -0.80
N LEU A 169 8.71 -1.48 -1.55
CA LEU A 169 10.04 -1.92 -1.12
C LEU A 169 11.02 -0.74 -0.97
N ASN A 170 11.00 0.22 -1.88
CA ASN A 170 11.81 1.43 -1.79
C ASN A 170 11.49 2.21 -0.51
N TYR A 171 10.21 2.37 -0.21
CA TYR A 171 9.76 3.03 1.02
C TYR A 171 10.29 2.30 2.26
N LEU A 172 10.08 0.98 2.36
CA LEU A 172 10.51 0.19 3.51
C LEU A 172 12.03 0.23 3.72
N VAL A 173 12.82 0.17 2.64
CA VAL A 173 14.28 0.26 2.71
C VAL A 173 14.73 1.63 3.23
N GLN A 174 14.10 2.71 2.78
CA GLN A 174 14.44 4.06 3.22
C GLN A 174 14.10 4.27 4.70
N HIS A 175 12.94 3.79 5.17
CA HIS A 175 12.49 3.99 6.55
C HIS A 175 13.17 3.05 7.54
N ASN A 176 13.53 1.83 7.16
CA ASN A 176 14.33 0.94 7.99
C ASN A 176 15.78 1.43 8.22
N LYS A 177 16.35 2.22 7.32
CA LYS A 177 17.65 2.87 7.53
C LYS A 177 17.60 3.98 8.58
N THR A 178 16.44 4.59 8.77
CA THR A 178 16.25 5.69 9.74
C THR A 178 16.12 5.16 11.18
N ILE A 179 15.69 3.92 11.38
CA ILE A 179 15.53 3.29 12.71
C ILE A 179 16.86 2.75 13.27
N LYS A 180 17.88 2.54 12.42
CA LYS A 180 19.21 2.00 12.82
C LYS A 180 20.25 3.08 13.12
N ARG A 181 19.86 4.34 13.24
CA ARG A 181 20.68 5.46 13.70
C ARG A 181 20.05 6.06 14.96
#